data_93dbdc667519339fc9e6bc173062b391
#
_entry.id   93dbdc667519339fc9e6bc173062b391
#
_cell.length_a   1.000
_cell.length_b   1.000
_cell.length_c   1.000
_cell.angle_alpha   90.00
_cell.angle_beta   90.00
_cell.angle_gamma   90.00
#
_symmetry.space_group_name_H-M   'P 1'
#
loop_
_entity.id
_entity.type
_entity.pdbx_description
1 polymer ?
#
loop_
_entity_poly.entity_id
_entity_poly.type
_entity_poly.pdbx_seq_one_letter_code
_entity_poly.pdbx_strand_id
1 'polypeptide(L)'
;MKQFEMGTAERWVVRDTVETRLREMSEVCNICEGSGLRVVVEGGRQVARACECRAARRAERMVQRARIPKRYKHCTLVDFDTDHPGAHKSLRAASLMARRFVEGYPVDTDGKGLLLTGDIGVGKTHIAVGLLKELIVERGAQGLFYDYRELLKEVQNSYNPTVSATELSILRPVFEAEVLVLDELGAAKPSDWVWDTVAQILNSRYNERRTTIITTNYPNEVGLMATAGDSAKAQATRAMRAETLGDRIGERMLSRLQEMCVAVEMRGKDFRQGVARASFA
;
A
#
# COMPACT_ATOMS: atom_id res chain seq x y z
N MET A 1 -37.43 -35.82 -26.31
CA MET A 1 -37.33 -35.17 -25.01
C MET A 1 -36.08 -35.69 -24.35
N LYS A 2 -34.96 -34.95 -24.42
CA LYS A 2 -33.73 -35.23 -23.68
C LYS A 2 -33.63 -34.20 -22.58
N GLN A 3 -33.68 -34.67 -21.31
CA GLN A 3 -33.44 -33.88 -20.11
C GLN A 3 -31.97 -33.48 -20.09
N PHE A 4 -31.70 -32.18 -20.04
CA PHE A 4 -30.39 -31.65 -19.70
C PHE A 4 -30.32 -31.60 -18.17
N GLU A 5 -29.51 -32.47 -17.59
CA GLU A 5 -29.07 -32.37 -16.19
C GLU A 5 -28.17 -31.14 -16.03
N MET A 6 -28.58 -30.21 -15.20
CA MET A 6 -27.74 -29.07 -14.81
C MET A 6 -26.63 -29.58 -13.88
N GLY A 7 -25.42 -29.47 -14.35
CA GLY A 7 -24.20 -29.80 -13.63
C GLY A 7 -24.08 -28.96 -12.34
N THR A 8 -23.62 -29.63 -11.34
CA THR A 8 -23.31 -29.23 -9.99
C THR A 8 -22.51 -27.91 -9.93
N ALA A 9 -23.01 -26.99 -9.08
CA ALA A 9 -22.34 -25.75 -8.72
C ALA A 9 -20.88 -26.02 -8.31
N GLU A 10 -19.94 -25.43 -9.04
CA GLU A 10 -18.54 -25.39 -8.63
C GLU A 10 -18.45 -24.71 -7.27
N ARG A 11 -18.10 -25.50 -6.27
CA ARG A 11 -17.75 -25.09 -4.92
C ARG A 11 -16.54 -24.15 -5.07
N TRP A 12 -16.75 -22.85 -4.91
CA TRP A 12 -15.67 -21.88 -4.78
C TRP A 12 -14.81 -22.31 -3.57
N VAL A 13 -13.62 -22.79 -3.89
CA VAL A 13 -12.59 -23.07 -2.88
C VAL A 13 -12.38 -21.76 -2.14
N VAL A 14 -12.71 -21.74 -0.85
CA VAL A 14 -12.36 -20.62 0.04
C VAL A 14 -10.85 -20.47 -0.05
N ARG A 15 -10.39 -19.44 -0.79
CA ARG A 15 -8.98 -19.11 -0.83
C ARG A 15 -8.60 -18.70 0.58
N ASP A 16 -7.67 -19.44 1.18
CA ASP A 16 -7.05 -19.09 2.45
C ASP A 16 -6.65 -17.62 2.41
N THR A 17 -7.24 -16.83 3.30
CA THR A 17 -6.88 -15.41 3.40
C THR A 17 -5.46 -15.30 3.94
N VAL A 18 -4.78 -14.21 3.63
CA VAL A 18 -3.45 -13.90 4.21
C VAL A 18 -3.50 -14.01 5.74
N GLU A 19 -4.62 -13.63 6.38
CA GLU A 19 -4.80 -13.78 7.84
C GLU A 19 -4.95 -15.22 8.29
N THR A 20 -5.67 -16.05 7.56
CA THR A 20 -5.78 -17.48 7.86
C THR A 20 -4.42 -18.14 7.79
N ARG A 21 -3.65 -17.85 6.73
CA ARG A 21 -2.27 -18.32 6.61
C ARG A 21 -1.37 -17.80 7.73
N LEU A 22 -1.47 -16.51 8.09
CA LEU A 22 -0.68 -15.94 9.19
C LEU A 22 -1.09 -16.51 10.57
N ARG A 23 -2.36 -16.86 10.81
CA ARG A 23 -2.82 -17.51 12.05
C ARG A 23 -2.35 -18.96 12.17
N GLU A 24 -2.50 -19.75 11.12
CA GLU A 24 -2.01 -21.14 11.08
C GLU A 24 -0.49 -21.22 11.28
N MET A 25 0.21 -20.14 11.00
CA MET A 25 1.67 -20.01 11.13
C MET A 25 2.16 -19.70 12.53
N SER A 26 1.30 -19.21 13.45
CA SER A 26 1.64 -18.90 14.85
C SER A 26 1.78 -20.16 15.72
N GLU A 27 1.23 -21.29 15.29
CA GLU A 27 1.32 -22.56 15.99
C GLU A 27 2.65 -23.28 15.71
N VAL A 28 3.06 -24.14 16.65
CA VAL A 28 4.26 -24.98 16.43
C VAL A 28 4.00 -25.93 15.27
N CYS A 29 4.82 -25.83 14.24
CA CYS A 29 4.65 -26.65 13.04
C CYS A 29 4.75 -28.15 13.35
N ASN A 30 3.69 -28.89 13.06
CA ASN A 30 3.62 -30.34 13.33
C ASN A 30 4.61 -31.19 12.52
N ILE A 31 5.20 -30.61 11.44
CA ILE A 31 6.16 -31.33 10.58
C ILE A 31 7.58 -31.23 11.13
N CYS A 32 7.95 -30.08 11.70
CA CYS A 32 9.34 -29.81 12.13
C CYS A 32 9.46 -29.43 13.60
N GLU A 33 8.36 -29.43 14.34
CA GLU A 33 8.30 -29.12 15.78
C GLU A 33 9.02 -27.80 16.15
N GLY A 34 8.97 -26.84 15.20
CA GLY A 34 9.60 -25.52 15.39
C GLY A 34 11.03 -25.41 14.88
N SER A 35 11.73 -26.49 14.52
CA SER A 35 13.13 -26.45 14.06
C SER A 35 13.30 -25.77 12.69
N GLY A 36 12.25 -25.68 11.88
CA GLY A 36 12.30 -25.14 10.51
C GLY A 36 12.99 -26.07 9.49
N LEU A 37 13.34 -27.29 9.89
CA LEU A 37 13.95 -28.32 9.05
C LEU A 37 13.11 -29.59 9.07
N ARG A 38 12.95 -30.26 7.94
CA ARG A 38 12.34 -31.59 7.84
C ARG A 38 13.37 -32.58 7.28
N VAL A 39 13.36 -33.80 7.79
CA VAL A 39 14.19 -34.87 7.24
C VAL A 39 13.41 -35.55 6.12
N VAL A 40 14.03 -35.64 4.95
CA VAL A 40 13.50 -36.36 3.79
C VAL A 40 14.49 -37.45 3.35
N VAL A 41 14.00 -38.55 2.77
CA VAL A 41 14.87 -39.59 2.25
C VAL A 41 15.05 -39.40 0.73
N GLU A 42 16.25 -39.09 0.30
CA GLU A 42 16.62 -38.91 -1.10
C GLU A 42 17.74 -39.91 -1.44
N GLY A 43 17.49 -40.77 -2.42
CA GLY A 43 18.47 -41.78 -2.82
C GLY A 43 18.92 -42.71 -1.70
N GLY A 44 18.04 -43.05 -0.75
CA GLY A 44 18.34 -43.91 0.40
C GLY A 44 19.11 -43.22 1.54
N ARG A 45 19.36 -41.90 1.46
CA ARG A 45 20.02 -41.11 2.51
C ARG A 45 19.05 -40.13 3.12
N GLN A 46 19.16 -39.92 4.43
CA GLN A 46 18.42 -38.87 5.14
C GLN A 46 19.07 -37.53 4.87
N VAL A 47 18.31 -36.58 4.34
CA VAL A 47 18.74 -35.21 4.05
C VAL A 47 17.83 -34.22 4.77
N ALA A 48 18.42 -33.23 5.43
CA ALA A 48 17.66 -32.12 6.03
C ALA A 48 17.26 -31.12 4.95
N ARG A 49 15.96 -30.85 4.81
CA ARG A 49 15.39 -29.85 3.91
C ARG A 49 14.69 -28.76 4.71
N ALA A 50 14.65 -27.55 4.15
CA ALA A 50 13.87 -26.47 4.75
C ALA A 50 12.39 -26.86 4.85
N CYS A 51 11.79 -26.72 6.03
CA CYS A 51 10.37 -26.91 6.22
C CYS A 51 9.59 -25.75 5.59
N GLU A 52 8.43 -26.02 5.03
CA GLU A 52 7.54 -25.03 4.41
C GLU A 52 7.15 -23.91 5.39
N CYS A 53 7.00 -24.24 6.69
CA CYS A 53 6.74 -23.25 7.74
C CYS A 53 7.82 -22.15 7.86
N ARG A 54 9.03 -22.39 7.34
CA ARG A 54 10.11 -21.38 7.38
C ARG A 54 9.81 -20.16 6.52
N ALA A 55 9.27 -20.39 5.31
CA ALA A 55 8.84 -19.30 4.42
C ALA A 55 7.71 -18.51 5.07
N ALA A 56 6.75 -19.22 5.62
CA ALA A 56 5.61 -18.67 6.30
C ALA A 56 6.01 -17.81 7.50
N ARG A 57 6.84 -18.30 8.42
CA ARG A 57 7.37 -17.53 9.57
C ARG A 57 8.23 -16.32 9.13
N ARG A 58 8.92 -16.44 7.98
CA ARG A 58 9.63 -15.30 7.40
C ARG A 58 8.65 -14.20 6.98
N ALA A 59 7.60 -14.56 6.24
CA ALA A 59 6.57 -13.63 5.79
C ALA A 59 5.89 -12.92 6.98
N GLU A 60 5.52 -13.67 8.02
CA GLU A 60 4.94 -13.09 9.25
C GLU A 60 5.86 -12.03 9.87
N ARG A 61 7.14 -12.37 10.07
CA ARG A 61 8.12 -11.40 10.59
C ARG A 61 8.28 -10.16 9.71
N MET A 62 8.21 -10.35 8.39
CA MET A 62 8.27 -9.23 7.44
C MET A 62 7.04 -8.33 7.56
N VAL A 63 5.83 -8.91 7.67
CA VAL A 63 4.58 -8.15 7.91
C VAL A 63 4.64 -7.40 9.24
N GLN A 64 5.16 -8.02 10.30
CA GLN A 64 5.33 -7.37 11.61
C GLN A 64 6.30 -6.17 11.55
N ARG A 65 7.35 -6.26 10.73
CA ARG A 65 8.34 -5.19 10.52
C ARG A 65 7.90 -4.12 9.53
N ALA A 66 6.85 -4.37 8.76
CA ALA A 66 6.36 -3.46 7.72
C ALA A 66 5.74 -2.16 8.26
N ARG A 67 5.72 -1.93 9.58
CA ARG A 67 5.18 -0.72 10.25
C ARG A 67 3.68 -0.47 9.99
N ILE A 68 2.92 -1.50 9.64
CA ILE A 68 1.46 -1.36 9.41
C ILE A 68 0.78 -0.97 10.73
N PRO A 69 0.03 0.16 10.78
CA PRO A 69 -0.67 0.60 11.98
C PRO A 69 -1.67 -0.45 12.48
N LYS A 70 -1.82 -0.57 13.81
CA LYS A 70 -2.70 -1.57 14.43
C LYS A 70 -4.12 -1.56 13.87
N ARG A 71 -4.67 -0.36 13.58
CA ARG A 71 -6.02 -0.19 13.02
C ARG A 71 -6.20 -0.81 11.62
N TYR A 72 -5.12 -1.02 10.87
CA TYR A 72 -5.16 -1.58 9.51
C TYR A 72 -4.66 -3.03 9.44
N LYS A 73 -4.34 -3.66 10.58
CA LYS A 73 -3.86 -5.05 10.59
C LYS A 73 -4.86 -6.03 9.99
N HIS A 74 -6.16 -5.78 10.14
CA HIS A 74 -7.23 -6.59 9.57
C HIS A 74 -7.43 -6.40 8.06
N CYS A 75 -6.88 -5.33 7.45
CA CYS A 75 -7.10 -5.05 6.04
C CYS A 75 -6.44 -6.10 5.14
N THR A 76 -7.24 -6.70 4.26
CA THR A 76 -6.78 -7.61 3.19
C THR A 76 -7.49 -7.25 1.88
N LEU A 77 -6.97 -7.71 0.74
CA LEU A 77 -7.67 -7.51 -0.55
C LEU A 77 -8.95 -8.36 -0.66
N VAL A 78 -9.06 -9.43 0.12
CA VAL A 78 -10.24 -10.30 0.15
C VAL A 78 -11.39 -9.62 0.91
N ASP A 79 -11.07 -8.95 2.04
CA ASP A 79 -12.07 -8.31 2.89
C ASP A 79 -12.46 -6.92 2.41
N PHE A 80 -11.93 -6.47 1.27
CA PHE A 80 -12.31 -5.21 0.68
C PHE A 80 -13.69 -5.33 0.01
N ASP A 81 -14.73 -4.82 0.69
CA ASP A 81 -16.11 -4.86 0.22
C ASP A 81 -16.33 -3.88 -0.93
N THR A 82 -16.64 -4.43 -2.11
CA THR A 82 -16.94 -3.66 -3.33
C THR A 82 -18.43 -3.55 -3.63
N ASP A 83 -19.27 -4.25 -2.86
CA ASP A 83 -20.69 -4.45 -3.17
C ASP A 83 -21.61 -3.90 -2.06
N HIS A 84 -21.06 -3.14 -1.09
CA HIS A 84 -21.87 -2.50 -0.04
C HIS A 84 -22.86 -1.45 -0.61
N PRO A 85 -23.97 -1.14 0.09
CA PRO A 85 -24.94 -0.15 -0.35
C PRO A 85 -24.28 1.22 -0.58
N GLY A 86 -24.31 1.70 -1.82
CA GLY A 86 -23.66 2.97 -2.23
C GLY A 86 -22.22 2.82 -2.72
N ALA A 87 -21.71 1.59 -2.86
CA ALA A 87 -20.42 1.33 -3.50
C ALA A 87 -20.41 1.83 -4.95
N HIS A 88 -19.38 2.58 -5.31
CA HIS A 88 -19.19 3.01 -6.70
C HIS A 88 -18.37 1.97 -7.47
N LYS A 89 -18.68 1.79 -8.76
CA LYS A 89 -18.01 0.81 -9.65
C LYS A 89 -16.47 0.90 -9.67
N SER A 90 -15.91 2.08 -9.36
CA SER A 90 -14.45 2.28 -9.26
C SER A 90 -13.81 1.44 -8.17
N LEU A 91 -14.52 1.08 -7.08
CA LEU A 91 -13.99 0.26 -6.00
C LEU A 91 -13.68 -1.15 -6.48
N ARG A 92 -14.59 -1.73 -7.28
CA ARG A 92 -14.37 -3.04 -7.91
C ARG A 92 -13.19 -3.00 -8.89
N ALA A 93 -13.08 -1.93 -9.69
CA ALA A 93 -11.95 -1.74 -10.60
C ALA A 93 -10.63 -1.63 -9.84
N ALA A 94 -10.60 -0.88 -8.72
CA ALA A 94 -9.43 -0.74 -7.86
C ALA A 94 -9.01 -2.08 -7.23
N SER A 95 -9.97 -2.86 -6.70
CA SER A 95 -9.71 -4.19 -6.16
C SER A 95 -9.12 -5.13 -7.22
N LEU A 96 -9.68 -5.14 -8.42
CA LEU A 96 -9.18 -5.96 -9.54
C LEU A 96 -7.77 -5.53 -9.96
N MET A 97 -7.50 -4.23 -10.03
CA MET A 97 -6.18 -3.69 -10.34
C MET A 97 -5.15 -4.11 -9.29
N ALA A 98 -5.50 -4.02 -8.00
CA ALA A 98 -4.62 -4.45 -6.92
C ALA A 98 -4.26 -5.95 -7.02
N ARG A 99 -5.23 -6.82 -7.32
CA ARG A 99 -4.98 -8.26 -7.52
C ARG A 99 -4.06 -8.52 -8.71
N ARG A 100 -4.33 -7.90 -9.86
CA ARG A 100 -3.46 -7.98 -11.05
C ARG A 100 -2.04 -7.49 -10.76
N PHE A 101 -1.93 -6.46 -9.95
CA PHE A 101 -0.63 -5.94 -9.54
C PHE A 101 0.18 -6.98 -8.74
N VAL A 102 -0.45 -7.68 -7.78
CA VAL A 102 0.20 -8.79 -7.04
C VAL A 102 0.60 -9.91 -7.99
N GLU A 103 -0.28 -10.28 -8.93
CA GLU A 103 -0.01 -11.34 -9.90
C GLU A 103 1.20 -11.02 -10.80
N GLY A 104 1.31 -9.78 -11.27
CA GLY A 104 2.38 -9.33 -12.17
C GLY A 104 3.69 -8.93 -11.47
N TYR A 105 3.69 -8.76 -10.14
CA TYR A 105 4.87 -8.31 -9.42
C TYR A 105 5.93 -9.43 -9.30
N PRO A 106 7.23 -9.15 -9.44
CA PRO A 106 7.84 -7.83 -9.81
C PRO A 106 8.02 -7.63 -11.32
N VAL A 107 7.86 -8.69 -12.14
CA VAL A 107 8.30 -8.72 -13.53
C VAL A 107 7.47 -7.79 -14.40
N ASP A 108 6.15 -7.93 -14.39
CA ASP A 108 5.27 -7.15 -15.26
C ASP A 108 5.10 -5.72 -14.76
N THR A 109 5.34 -5.48 -13.47
CA THR A 109 5.25 -4.12 -12.89
C THR A 109 6.49 -3.27 -13.21
N ASP A 110 7.63 -3.88 -13.48
CA ASP A 110 8.91 -3.20 -13.83
C ASP A 110 9.22 -2.00 -12.92
N GLY A 111 9.08 -2.18 -11.61
CA GLY A 111 9.30 -1.14 -10.61
C GLY A 111 8.18 -0.09 -10.50
N LYS A 112 7.17 -0.13 -11.37
CA LYS A 112 6.00 0.75 -11.24
C LYS A 112 5.18 0.40 -10.00
N GLY A 113 4.51 1.42 -9.45
CA GLY A 113 3.61 1.31 -8.32
C GLY A 113 2.17 1.68 -8.67
N LEU A 114 1.37 1.96 -7.63
CA LEU A 114 0.00 2.44 -7.77
C LEU A 114 -0.18 3.78 -7.05
N LEU A 115 -0.90 4.70 -7.68
CA LEU A 115 -1.36 5.94 -7.09
C LEU A 115 -2.89 5.85 -6.88
N LEU A 116 -3.29 5.58 -5.64
CA LEU A 116 -4.69 5.48 -5.24
C LEU A 116 -5.22 6.86 -4.87
N THR A 117 -6.06 7.44 -5.72
CA THR A 117 -6.64 8.79 -5.54
C THR A 117 -8.13 8.72 -5.30
N GLY A 118 -8.75 9.81 -4.88
CA GLY A 118 -10.21 9.98 -4.84
C GLY A 118 -10.78 10.24 -3.45
N ASP A 119 -12.09 9.98 -3.29
CA ASP A 119 -12.88 10.45 -2.16
C ASP A 119 -12.39 9.96 -0.79
N ILE A 120 -12.72 10.72 0.25
CA ILE A 120 -12.39 10.35 1.63
C ILE A 120 -13.23 9.15 2.06
N GLY A 121 -12.58 8.19 2.76
CA GLY A 121 -13.28 7.05 3.36
C GLY A 121 -13.67 5.92 2.41
N VAL A 122 -13.24 5.95 1.14
CA VAL A 122 -13.54 4.90 0.14
C VAL A 122 -12.63 3.67 0.23
N GLY A 123 -11.68 3.63 1.18
CA GLY A 123 -10.84 2.46 1.45
C GLY A 123 -9.49 2.44 0.73
N LYS A 124 -8.93 3.58 0.29
CA LYS A 124 -7.60 3.66 -0.33
C LYS A 124 -6.52 3.00 0.51
N THR A 125 -6.41 3.38 1.78
CA THR A 125 -5.45 2.79 2.73
C THR A 125 -5.71 1.29 2.96
N HIS A 126 -6.98 0.85 2.94
CA HIS A 126 -7.31 -0.57 3.04
C HIS A 126 -6.69 -1.37 1.88
N ILE A 127 -6.90 -0.93 0.64
CA ILE A 127 -6.29 -1.56 -0.55
C ILE A 127 -4.78 -1.50 -0.48
N ALA A 128 -4.19 -0.35 -0.13
CA ALA A 128 -2.73 -0.19 -0.04
C ALA A 128 -2.10 -1.16 0.96
N VAL A 129 -2.71 -1.34 2.14
CA VAL A 129 -2.24 -2.27 3.17
C VAL A 129 -2.48 -3.73 2.76
N GLY A 130 -3.66 -4.05 2.22
CA GLY A 130 -3.94 -5.39 1.71
C GLY A 130 -2.94 -5.81 0.63
N LEU A 131 -2.67 -4.92 -0.32
CA LEU A 131 -1.69 -5.11 -1.38
C LEU A 131 -0.29 -5.33 -0.81
N LEU A 132 0.16 -4.50 0.14
CA LEU A 132 1.46 -4.64 0.79
C LEU A 132 1.60 -6.01 1.47
N LYS A 133 0.58 -6.46 2.19
CA LYS A 133 0.57 -7.76 2.87
C LYS A 133 0.66 -8.92 1.87
N GLU A 134 -0.12 -8.88 0.79
CA GLU A 134 -0.07 -9.93 -0.24
C GLU A 134 1.29 -9.96 -0.96
N LEU A 135 1.89 -8.82 -1.27
CA LEU A 135 3.24 -8.74 -1.84
C LEU A 135 4.30 -9.34 -0.91
N ILE A 136 4.19 -9.10 0.39
CA ILE A 136 5.08 -9.69 1.39
C ILE A 136 4.89 -11.20 1.47
N VAL A 137 3.64 -11.67 1.57
CA VAL A 137 3.34 -13.09 1.84
C VAL A 137 3.51 -13.95 0.60
N GLU A 138 3.02 -13.49 -0.56
CA GLU A 138 3.03 -14.29 -1.78
C GLU A 138 4.31 -14.12 -2.62
N ARG A 139 4.89 -12.92 -2.59
CA ARG A 139 6.06 -12.58 -3.41
C ARG A 139 7.35 -12.45 -2.61
N GLY A 140 7.27 -12.47 -1.28
CA GLY A 140 8.44 -12.34 -0.40
C GLY A 140 9.06 -10.94 -0.42
N ALA A 141 8.35 -9.93 -0.91
CA ALA A 141 8.84 -8.56 -1.05
C ALA A 141 9.13 -7.92 0.31
N GLN A 142 10.21 -7.15 0.41
CA GLN A 142 10.50 -6.33 1.59
C GLN A 142 9.64 -5.06 1.56
N GLY A 143 8.51 -5.13 2.28
CA GLY A 143 7.52 -4.07 2.31
C GLY A 143 7.64 -3.17 3.53
N LEU A 144 7.34 -1.87 3.34
CA LEU A 144 7.33 -0.86 4.39
C LEU A 144 6.12 0.06 4.23
N PHE A 145 5.47 0.39 5.34
CA PHE A 145 4.37 1.34 5.39
C PHE A 145 4.79 2.58 6.18
N TYR A 146 4.48 3.75 5.64
CA TYR A 146 4.56 5.02 6.35
C TYR A 146 3.32 5.88 6.08
N ASP A 147 2.76 6.44 7.15
CA ASP A 147 1.94 7.64 7.07
C ASP A 147 2.86 8.83 6.73
N TYR A 148 2.48 9.59 5.72
CA TYR A 148 3.28 10.71 5.23
C TYR A 148 3.56 11.78 6.31
N ARG A 149 2.56 12.12 7.13
CA ARG A 149 2.74 13.11 8.22
C ARG A 149 3.63 12.57 9.34
N GLU A 150 3.49 11.29 9.66
CA GLU A 150 4.33 10.66 10.69
C GLU A 150 5.79 10.62 10.23
N LEU A 151 6.05 10.27 8.97
CA LEU A 151 7.39 10.28 8.41
C LEU A 151 8.04 11.67 8.50
N LEU A 152 7.33 12.71 8.07
CA LEU A 152 7.82 14.09 8.16
C LEU A 152 8.11 14.50 9.60
N LYS A 153 7.27 14.12 10.56
CA LYS A 153 7.50 14.40 11.99
C LYS A 153 8.73 13.63 12.53
N GLU A 154 8.91 12.36 12.15
CA GLU A 154 10.10 11.61 12.54
C GLU A 154 11.37 12.31 12.03
N VAL A 155 11.38 12.76 10.77
CA VAL A 155 12.51 13.49 10.19
C VAL A 155 12.74 14.82 10.92
N GLN A 156 11.70 15.61 11.18
CA GLN A 156 11.84 16.87 11.95
C GLN A 156 12.38 16.63 13.36
N ASN A 157 11.91 15.59 14.02
CA ASN A 157 12.38 15.24 15.37
C ASN A 157 13.86 14.86 15.41
N SER A 158 14.40 14.34 14.31
CA SER A 158 15.84 13.98 14.24
C SER A 158 16.77 15.20 14.27
N TYR A 159 16.25 16.40 14.02
CA TYR A 159 17.02 17.64 14.16
C TYR A 159 17.18 18.10 15.61
N ASN A 160 16.46 17.49 16.55
CA ASN A 160 16.65 17.76 17.97
C ASN A 160 17.94 17.10 18.47
N PRO A 161 18.89 17.86 19.04
CA PRO A 161 20.16 17.32 19.54
C PRO A 161 20.03 16.22 20.60
N THR A 162 18.87 16.13 21.27
CA THR A 162 18.63 15.08 22.28
C THR A 162 18.20 13.74 21.67
N VAL A 163 17.90 13.70 20.37
CA VAL A 163 17.47 12.49 19.66
C VAL A 163 18.68 11.86 18.97
N SER A 164 18.90 10.58 19.24
CA SER A 164 20.04 9.84 18.64
C SER A 164 19.80 9.45 17.17
N ALA A 165 18.56 9.46 16.70
CA ALA A 165 18.22 9.14 15.32
C ALA A 165 18.61 10.31 14.40
N THR A 166 19.28 10.00 13.28
CA THR A 166 19.61 10.97 12.23
C THR A 166 18.56 10.92 11.12
N GLU A 167 18.40 12.00 10.37
CA GLU A 167 17.54 12.04 9.18
C GLU A 167 17.81 10.83 8.25
N LEU A 168 19.09 10.57 7.95
CA LEU A 168 19.46 9.44 7.10
C LEU A 168 19.05 8.09 7.70
N SER A 169 19.12 7.91 9.03
CA SER A 169 18.70 6.66 9.66
C SER A 169 17.19 6.41 9.55
N ILE A 170 16.39 7.48 9.47
CA ILE A 170 14.94 7.42 9.28
C ILE A 170 14.60 7.20 7.81
N LEU A 171 15.25 7.92 6.89
CA LEU A 171 14.94 7.86 5.47
C LEU A 171 15.54 6.65 4.76
N ARG A 172 16.66 6.08 5.24
CA ARG A 172 17.29 4.92 4.61
C ARG A 172 16.32 3.74 4.40
N PRO A 173 15.54 3.28 5.39
CA PRO A 173 14.54 2.22 5.17
C PRO A 173 13.49 2.60 4.12
N VAL A 174 13.12 3.88 4.03
CA VAL A 174 12.17 4.40 3.04
C VAL A 174 12.77 4.36 1.64
N PHE A 175 14.04 4.67 1.48
CA PHE A 175 14.75 4.58 0.20
C PHE A 175 14.95 3.12 -0.23
N GLU A 176 15.31 2.23 0.70
CA GLU A 176 15.77 0.87 0.41
C GLU A 176 14.62 -0.16 0.32
N ALA A 177 13.44 0.11 0.87
CA ALA A 177 12.31 -0.81 0.79
C ALA A 177 11.99 -1.19 -0.67
N GLU A 178 11.87 -2.48 -0.98
CA GLU A 178 11.46 -2.95 -2.30
C GLU A 178 10.07 -2.41 -2.65
N VAL A 179 9.14 -2.49 -1.68
CA VAL A 179 7.79 -1.93 -1.79
C VAL A 179 7.55 -0.94 -0.66
N LEU A 180 7.30 0.32 -1.00
CA LEU A 180 6.90 1.35 -0.03
C LEU A 180 5.43 1.68 -0.21
N VAL A 181 4.66 1.64 0.88
CA VAL A 181 3.36 2.33 0.97
C VAL A 181 3.57 3.67 1.63
N LEU A 182 3.27 4.76 0.92
CA LEU A 182 3.26 6.12 1.44
C LEU A 182 1.81 6.61 1.49
N ASP A 183 1.24 6.57 2.69
CA ASP A 183 -0.17 6.85 2.94
C ASP A 183 -0.42 8.35 3.16
N GLU A 184 -1.52 8.86 2.61
CA GLU A 184 -1.96 10.27 2.70
C GLU A 184 -0.95 11.29 2.15
N LEU A 185 -0.28 11.00 1.03
CA LEU A 185 0.65 11.94 0.39
C LEU A 185 -0.04 13.29 0.12
N GLY A 186 0.66 14.37 0.46
CA GLY A 186 0.18 15.75 0.32
C GLY A 186 -0.61 16.25 1.53
N ALA A 187 -0.87 15.44 2.56
CA ALA A 187 -1.65 15.83 3.72
C ALA A 187 -0.95 16.89 4.62
N ALA A 188 0.38 17.03 4.56
CA ALA A 188 1.09 18.10 5.23
C ALA A 188 0.98 19.41 4.44
N LYS A 189 1.01 20.55 5.13
CA LYS A 189 1.05 21.86 4.45
C LYS A 189 2.34 21.99 3.64
N PRO A 190 2.28 22.48 2.39
CA PRO A 190 3.46 22.73 1.58
C PRO A 190 4.41 23.73 2.27
N SER A 191 5.69 23.45 2.21
CA SER A 191 6.80 24.33 2.53
C SER A 191 8.02 23.85 1.74
N ASP A 192 9.04 24.67 1.60
CA ASP A 192 10.27 24.32 0.88
C ASP A 192 10.88 23.03 1.44
N TRP A 193 10.96 22.94 2.77
CA TRP A 193 11.46 21.73 3.44
C TRP A 193 10.61 20.48 3.17
N VAL A 194 9.29 20.59 3.19
CA VAL A 194 8.38 19.49 2.85
C VAL A 194 8.57 19.06 1.42
N TRP A 195 8.67 20.00 0.47
CA TRP A 195 8.91 19.70 -0.94
C TRP A 195 10.27 19.03 -1.17
N ASP A 196 11.33 19.53 -0.54
CA ASP A 196 12.67 18.95 -0.65
C ASP A 196 12.70 17.52 -0.10
N THR A 197 12.08 17.28 1.06
CA THR A 197 12.00 15.94 1.66
C THR A 197 11.23 14.96 0.76
N VAL A 198 10.07 15.38 0.22
CA VAL A 198 9.29 14.57 -0.73
C VAL A 198 10.08 14.30 -2.00
N ALA A 199 10.73 15.35 -2.53
CA ALA A 199 11.56 15.23 -3.73
C ALA A 199 12.70 14.23 -3.51
N GLN A 200 13.37 14.27 -2.38
CA GLN A 200 14.43 13.32 -2.04
C GLN A 200 13.92 11.87 -2.02
N ILE A 201 12.77 11.63 -1.37
CA ILE A 201 12.18 10.28 -1.29
C ILE A 201 11.79 9.78 -2.69
N LEU A 202 10.98 10.56 -3.41
CA LEU A 202 10.47 10.14 -4.72
C LEU A 202 11.57 10.00 -5.77
N ASN A 203 12.56 10.91 -5.78
CA ASN A 203 13.69 10.84 -6.71
C ASN A 203 14.57 9.62 -6.48
N SER A 204 14.89 9.33 -5.21
CA SER A 204 15.69 8.14 -4.87
C SER A 204 14.99 6.87 -5.37
N ARG A 205 13.69 6.74 -5.10
CA ARG A 205 12.92 5.56 -5.50
C ARG A 205 12.69 5.47 -7.01
N TYR A 206 12.49 6.62 -7.66
CA TYR A 206 12.38 6.72 -9.12
C TYR A 206 13.64 6.22 -9.81
N ASN A 207 14.81 6.72 -9.40
CA ASN A 207 16.10 6.36 -9.99
C ASN A 207 16.41 4.85 -9.82
N GLU A 208 16.03 4.28 -8.68
CA GLU A 208 16.25 2.87 -8.34
C GLU A 208 15.10 1.95 -8.82
N ARG A 209 14.11 2.48 -9.55
CA ARG A 209 12.93 1.75 -10.02
C ARG A 209 12.24 0.96 -8.90
N ARG A 210 12.13 1.54 -7.70
CA ARG A 210 11.52 0.88 -6.54
C ARG A 210 10.02 1.10 -6.51
N THR A 211 9.28 0.02 -6.37
CA THR A 211 7.82 0.02 -6.32
C THR A 211 7.29 0.89 -5.19
N THR A 212 6.45 1.88 -5.53
CA THR A 212 5.86 2.80 -4.56
C THR A 212 4.35 2.83 -4.72
N ILE A 213 3.63 2.48 -3.64
CA ILE A 213 2.17 2.53 -3.56
C ILE A 213 1.82 3.78 -2.76
N ILE A 214 1.03 4.66 -3.35
CA ILE A 214 0.71 5.95 -2.76
C ILE A 214 -0.80 6.08 -2.62
N THR A 215 -1.26 6.60 -1.48
CA THR A 215 -2.64 7.05 -1.32
C THR A 215 -2.69 8.55 -1.17
N THR A 216 -3.72 9.18 -1.71
CA THR A 216 -3.96 10.62 -1.55
C THR A 216 -5.45 10.94 -1.68
N ASN A 217 -5.88 12.00 -1.00
CA ASN A 217 -7.22 12.57 -1.15
C ASN A 217 -7.24 13.72 -2.18
N TYR A 218 -6.09 14.09 -2.70
CA TYR A 218 -5.98 15.17 -3.69
C TYR A 218 -6.12 14.62 -5.11
N PRO A 219 -6.83 15.35 -6.00
CA PRO A 219 -6.90 15.01 -7.41
C PRO A 219 -5.51 14.92 -8.04
N ASN A 220 -5.28 13.91 -8.88
CA ASN A 220 -4.03 13.72 -9.63
C ASN A 220 -3.96 14.68 -10.82
N GLU A 221 -3.90 15.97 -10.52
CA GLU A 221 -3.89 17.06 -11.50
C GLU A 221 -2.75 18.01 -11.22
N VAL A 222 -2.31 18.71 -12.28
CA VAL A 222 -1.31 19.76 -12.20
C VAL A 222 -1.87 20.95 -11.42
N GLY A 223 -1.07 21.48 -10.50
CA GLY A 223 -1.39 22.73 -9.79
C GLY A 223 -1.42 23.92 -10.76
N LEU A 224 -2.21 24.94 -10.43
CA LEU A 224 -2.10 26.22 -11.10
C LEU A 224 -1.06 27.04 -10.35
N MET A 225 0.20 27.02 -10.82
CA MET A 225 1.23 27.89 -10.24
C MET A 225 0.86 29.38 -10.37
N ALA A 226 1.16 30.13 -9.31
CA ALA A 226 1.08 31.59 -9.36
C ALA A 226 2.19 32.10 -10.27
N THR A 227 1.84 32.75 -11.38
CA THR A 227 2.79 33.48 -12.19
C THR A 227 2.79 34.95 -11.77
N ALA A 228 3.97 35.57 -11.72
CA ALA A 228 4.08 37.00 -11.50
C ALA A 228 3.42 37.72 -12.70
N GLY A 229 2.16 38.12 -12.56
CA GLY A 229 1.35 38.71 -13.63
C GLY A 229 -0.05 38.12 -13.76
N ASP A 230 -0.41 37.16 -12.94
CA ASP A 230 -1.78 36.62 -12.92
C ASP A 230 -2.82 37.70 -12.70
N SER A 231 -3.83 37.75 -13.57
CA SER A 231 -4.97 38.67 -13.40
C SER A 231 -5.73 38.37 -12.12
N ALA A 232 -6.41 39.38 -11.54
CA ALA A 232 -7.28 39.20 -10.38
C ALA A 232 -8.33 38.08 -10.58
N LYS A 233 -8.77 37.87 -11.84
CA LYS A 233 -9.70 36.77 -12.21
C LYS A 233 -9.03 35.41 -12.09
N ALA A 234 -7.76 35.27 -12.49
CA ALA A 234 -7.00 34.01 -12.34
C ALA A 234 -6.72 33.69 -10.87
N GLN A 235 -6.43 34.71 -10.05
CA GLN A 235 -6.27 34.56 -8.60
C GLN A 235 -7.58 34.15 -7.92
N ALA A 236 -8.71 34.77 -8.30
CA ALA A 236 -10.03 34.40 -7.76
C ALA A 236 -10.43 32.95 -8.18
N THR A 237 -10.16 32.56 -9.41
CA THR A 237 -10.43 31.18 -9.90
C THR A 237 -9.60 30.16 -9.13
N ARG A 238 -8.33 30.47 -8.83
CA ARG A 238 -7.46 29.61 -8.02
C ARG A 238 -7.95 29.49 -6.57
N ALA A 239 -8.38 30.60 -5.94
CA ALA A 239 -8.90 30.59 -4.59
C ALA A 239 -10.20 29.79 -4.42
N MET A 240 -10.98 29.63 -5.49
CA MET A 240 -12.22 28.85 -5.51
C MET A 240 -12.02 27.36 -5.89
N ARG A 241 -10.85 27.00 -6.41
CA ARG A 241 -10.56 25.65 -6.84
C ARG A 241 -10.10 24.78 -5.66
N ALA A 242 -10.52 23.51 -5.64
CA ALA A 242 -9.95 22.51 -4.74
C ALA A 242 -8.44 22.32 -5.02
N GLU A 243 -7.63 22.23 -3.96
CA GLU A 243 -6.20 21.93 -4.08
C GLU A 243 -5.99 20.58 -4.75
N THR A 244 -4.98 20.51 -5.62
CA THR A 244 -4.58 19.29 -6.32
C THR A 244 -3.32 18.67 -5.72
N LEU A 245 -2.98 17.45 -6.12
CA LEU A 245 -1.72 16.84 -5.70
C LEU A 245 -0.52 17.65 -6.18
N GLY A 246 -0.58 18.27 -7.38
CA GLY A 246 0.46 19.16 -7.88
C GLY A 246 0.70 20.38 -6.99
N ASP A 247 -0.37 20.97 -6.43
CA ASP A 247 -0.25 22.09 -5.48
C ASP A 247 0.44 21.64 -4.18
N ARG A 248 0.32 20.36 -3.80
CA ARG A 248 0.83 19.82 -2.54
C ARG A 248 2.28 19.34 -2.59
N ILE A 249 2.70 18.76 -3.71
CA ILE A 249 4.05 18.15 -3.85
C ILE A 249 4.91 18.82 -4.92
N GLY A 250 4.37 19.77 -5.68
CA GLY A 250 5.03 20.43 -6.81
C GLY A 250 4.89 19.65 -8.12
N GLU A 251 4.81 20.38 -9.23
CA GLU A 251 4.57 19.82 -10.57
C GLU A 251 5.63 18.82 -11.03
N ARG A 252 6.90 19.10 -10.72
CA ARG A 252 8.03 18.21 -11.08
C ARG A 252 7.88 16.84 -10.42
N MET A 253 7.45 16.80 -9.16
CA MET A 253 7.24 15.54 -8.43
C MET A 253 5.98 14.85 -8.91
N LEU A 254 4.92 15.59 -9.22
CA LEU A 254 3.72 15.03 -9.81
C LEU A 254 4.02 14.33 -11.14
N SER A 255 4.78 14.97 -12.04
CA SER A 255 5.18 14.38 -13.32
C SER A 255 5.93 13.06 -13.16
N ARG A 256 6.90 13.00 -12.23
CA ARG A 256 7.63 11.75 -11.92
C ARG A 256 6.71 10.68 -11.31
N LEU A 257 5.82 11.10 -10.43
CA LEU A 257 4.88 10.18 -9.79
C LEU A 257 3.92 9.56 -10.81
N GLN A 258 3.49 10.33 -11.82
CA GLN A 258 2.68 9.82 -12.93
C GLN A 258 3.44 8.83 -13.84
N GLU A 259 4.76 8.94 -13.93
CA GLU A 259 5.61 7.95 -14.61
C GLU A 259 5.83 6.69 -13.74
N MET A 260 6.04 6.88 -12.43
CA MET A 260 6.30 5.79 -11.47
C MET A 260 5.07 4.94 -11.16
N CYS A 261 3.86 5.50 -11.22
CA CYS A 261 2.66 4.89 -10.68
C CYS A 261 1.50 4.87 -11.68
N VAL A 262 0.82 3.75 -11.74
CA VAL A 262 -0.48 3.66 -12.43
C VAL A 262 -1.53 4.30 -11.52
N ALA A 263 -2.23 5.33 -12.04
CA ALA A 263 -3.28 6.02 -11.30
C ALA A 263 -4.56 5.17 -11.24
N VAL A 264 -5.12 5.05 -10.04
CA VAL A 264 -6.36 4.33 -9.76
C VAL A 264 -7.28 5.27 -8.98
N GLU A 265 -8.32 5.77 -9.62
CA GLU A 265 -9.29 6.65 -8.99
C GLU A 265 -10.38 5.86 -8.27
N MET A 266 -10.62 6.18 -7.01
CA MET A 266 -11.60 5.53 -6.14
C MET A 266 -12.65 6.56 -5.71
N ARG A 267 -13.90 6.38 -6.14
CA ARG A 267 -15.03 7.27 -5.84
C ARG A 267 -16.06 6.55 -4.97
N GLY A 268 -16.80 7.29 -4.19
CA GLY A 268 -17.91 6.76 -3.40
C GLY A 268 -18.17 7.54 -2.13
N LYS A 269 -19.15 7.09 -1.38
CA LYS A 269 -19.45 7.65 -0.06
C LYS A 269 -18.43 7.14 0.97
N ASP A 270 -18.20 7.95 2.01
CA ASP A 270 -17.36 7.51 3.14
C ASP A 270 -17.99 6.28 3.82
N PHE A 271 -17.33 5.13 3.67
CA PHE A 271 -17.74 3.85 4.23
C PHE A 271 -17.94 3.92 5.76
N ARG A 272 -17.10 4.72 6.44
CA ARG A 272 -17.17 4.90 7.90
C ARG A 272 -18.46 5.57 8.37
N GLN A 273 -19.09 6.40 7.53
CA GLN A 273 -20.35 7.07 7.88
C GLN A 273 -21.57 6.14 7.78
N GLY A 274 -21.49 5.12 6.90
CA GLY A 274 -22.60 4.22 6.63
C GLY A 274 -22.57 2.91 7.45
N VAL A 275 -21.38 2.32 7.63
CA VAL A 275 -21.20 0.96 8.14
C VAL A 275 -20.43 0.90 9.45
N ALA A 276 -19.52 1.83 9.70
CA ALA A 276 -18.56 1.75 10.81
C ALA A 276 -18.68 2.94 11.78
N ARG A 277 -19.90 3.38 12.11
CA ARG A 277 -20.08 4.42 13.15
C ARG A 277 -19.70 3.85 14.52
N ALA A 278 -18.91 4.64 15.27
CA ALA A 278 -18.62 4.28 16.64
C ALA A 278 -19.90 4.24 17.47
N SER A 279 -20.13 3.12 18.16
CA SER A 279 -21.18 2.97 19.15
C SER A 279 -20.58 2.31 20.39
N PHE A 280 -21.06 2.70 21.56
CA PHE A 280 -20.81 1.95 22.78
C PHE A 280 -21.90 0.87 22.86
N ALA A 281 -21.51 -0.38 23.02
CA ALA A 281 -22.43 -1.49 23.28
C ALA A 281 -22.88 -1.46 24.74
#